data_4308eb5f3c4aad746bf51c3ae356b220
#
_entry.id   4308eb5f3c4aad746bf51c3ae356b220
#
_cell.length_a   1.000
_cell.length_b   1.000
_cell.length_c   1.000
_cell.angle_alpha   90.00
_cell.angle_beta   90.00
_cell.angle_gamma   90.00
#
_symmetry.space_group_name_H-M   'P 1'
#
loop_
_entity.id
_entity.type
_entity.pdbx_description
1 polymer ?
#
loop_
_entity_poly.entity_id
_entity_poly.type
_entity_poly.pdbx_seq_one_letter_code
_entity_poly.pdbx_strand_id
1 'polypeptide(L)'
;MAAPPLLHLQNTRLTFGGTPLLDGAELAVGLGERVALVGRNGSGKSTLLKIAAGLVEADSGTRFLQPGATVRYLPQEPDLSAYASVLAYVEEGLAPGDDPYRAQHLLTQLGLNGDEDPKRLSGGETRRAALARTLAPAPDILLLDEPTNHLDLPAITWLEEELSGLRSAMVIISHDRRFLQNLSRNTVWLDRGRSRRLDQGFAAFEAWRDVQIEQEEIEAHKLDRQIAREEDWVRYGVTARRKRNVRRMADLADLREKRSTARKLTGDVRMAASEADQSGEQVVVLDHVGKSYGERTIVKDLSMRIMRRDRIGIVGANGAGKTTLINLMTGELSPDSGEVRLGTRLEKVVLDQRRAALDEKASVMDVLTGGRGDMLTVNGIQRHVMGYLKDFLFSPPQARQPVAALSGGERARLLLARALAAPSNLLVLDEPTNDLDLETLDLLEELVADYAGTVLIVSHDRDCLDRVCTAILMSEGEGQWTLYAGGYSDMLAQRGEGVTARKSHRSGLPSTQKHEASGSSATQATGSKPARKLSFKDKHALSVLPEKMAALGRDIEKLQAALADPQLYAKDATRFNAMSLRLTETQVALMQAEEEWLALELLREEIEGS
;
A
#
# COMPACT_ATOMS: atom_id res chain seq x y z
N MET A 1 7.75 -34.93 9.61
CA MET A 1 6.42 -34.47 10.09
C MET A 1 6.54 -32.99 10.41
N ALA A 2 5.66 -32.14 9.88
CA ALA A 2 5.63 -30.76 10.27
C ALA A 2 5.33 -30.64 11.77
N ALA A 3 6.00 -29.72 12.47
CA ALA A 3 5.71 -29.47 13.89
C ALA A 3 4.25 -29.01 14.04
N PRO A 4 3.56 -29.38 15.11
CA PRO A 4 2.19 -28.93 15.34
C PRO A 4 2.16 -27.40 15.45
N PRO A 5 1.12 -26.73 14.91
CA PRO A 5 1.00 -25.29 14.99
C PRO A 5 0.81 -24.85 16.45
N LEU A 6 1.40 -23.69 16.82
CA LEU A 6 1.15 -23.05 18.11
C LEU A 6 -0.29 -22.54 18.21
N LEU A 7 -0.79 -21.97 17.12
CA LEU A 7 -2.15 -21.45 17.00
C LEU A 7 -2.77 -21.97 15.70
N HIS A 8 -4.01 -22.45 15.78
CA HIS A 8 -4.74 -22.90 14.60
C HIS A 8 -6.22 -22.53 14.69
N LEU A 9 -6.70 -21.79 13.70
CA LEU A 9 -8.11 -21.55 13.46
C LEU A 9 -8.55 -22.40 12.26
N GLN A 10 -9.62 -23.18 12.44
CA GLN A 10 -10.16 -24.04 11.39
C GLN A 10 -11.62 -23.72 11.12
N ASN A 11 -11.96 -23.57 9.85
CA ASN A 11 -13.33 -23.41 9.35
C ASN A 11 -14.12 -22.35 10.13
N THR A 12 -13.46 -21.23 10.44
CA THR A 12 -14.00 -20.14 11.26
C THR A 12 -15.08 -19.39 10.50
N ARG A 13 -16.28 -19.28 11.10
CA ARG A 13 -17.40 -18.51 10.56
C ARG A 13 -17.85 -17.49 11.57
N LEU A 14 -18.14 -16.27 11.07
CA LEU A 14 -18.69 -15.20 11.87
C LEU A 14 -19.57 -14.30 11.01
N THR A 15 -20.75 -13.95 11.51
CA THR A 15 -21.73 -13.13 10.81
C THR A 15 -22.14 -11.94 11.65
N PHE A 16 -22.03 -10.74 11.07
CA PHE A 16 -22.61 -9.52 11.64
C PHE A 16 -23.76 -9.07 10.71
N GLY A 17 -25.01 -9.34 11.11
CA GLY A 17 -26.20 -8.75 10.49
C GLY A 17 -26.49 -9.13 9.03
N GLY A 18 -26.39 -10.39 8.65
CA GLY A 18 -26.95 -10.91 7.38
C GLY A 18 -25.95 -11.53 6.41
N THR A 19 -24.87 -10.85 6.01
CA THR A 19 -23.80 -11.47 5.21
C THR A 19 -22.68 -11.94 6.10
N PRO A 20 -22.17 -13.19 5.94
CA PRO A 20 -21.04 -13.66 6.73
C PRO A 20 -19.79 -12.83 6.45
N LEU A 21 -19.16 -12.33 7.51
CA LEU A 21 -17.85 -11.66 7.44
C LEU A 21 -16.74 -12.68 7.19
N LEU A 22 -16.77 -13.81 7.93
CA LEU A 22 -15.90 -14.96 7.76
C LEU A 22 -16.75 -16.17 7.37
N ASP A 23 -16.33 -16.92 6.36
CA ASP A 23 -17.04 -18.09 5.83
C ASP A 23 -16.06 -19.24 5.55
N GLY A 24 -15.57 -19.87 6.63
CA GLY A 24 -14.61 -20.94 6.57
C GLY A 24 -13.17 -20.42 6.49
N ALA A 25 -12.86 -19.33 7.18
CA ALA A 25 -11.50 -18.80 7.27
C ALA A 25 -10.61 -19.73 8.14
N GLU A 26 -9.35 -19.88 7.71
CA GLU A 26 -8.32 -20.68 8.37
C GLU A 26 -7.08 -19.85 8.61
N LEU A 27 -6.43 -20.06 9.75
CA LEU A 27 -5.16 -19.44 10.09
C LEU A 27 -4.33 -20.41 10.92
N ALA A 28 -3.18 -20.82 10.43
CA ALA A 28 -2.24 -21.67 11.17
C ALA A 28 -0.93 -20.93 11.35
N VAL A 29 -0.38 -20.98 12.56
CA VAL A 29 0.87 -20.33 12.94
C VAL A 29 1.74 -21.30 13.70
N GLY A 30 2.91 -21.63 13.14
CA GLY A 30 3.91 -22.49 13.73
C GLY A 30 4.92 -21.74 14.60
N LEU A 31 5.83 -22.47 15.25
CA LEU A 31 6.88 -21.89 16.09
C LEU A 31 7.81 -20.99 15.27
N GLY A 32 7.98 -19.73 15.70
CA GLY A 32 8.83 -18.75 15.04
C GLY A 32 8.38 -18.36 13.63
N GLU A 33 7.17 -18.74 13.24
CA GLU A 33 6.62 -18.43 11.94
C GLU A 33 6.17 -16.96 11.85
N ARG A 34 6.39 -16.33 10.70
CA ARG A 34 6.08 -14.92 10.44
C ARG A 34 5.11 -14.82 9.27
N VAL A 35 3.86 -14.54 9.59
CA VAL A 35 2.74 -14.54 8.64
C VAL A 35 2.27 -13.13 8.39
N ALA A 36 2.25 -12.69 7.13
CA ALA A 36 1.51 -11.49 6.71
C ALA A 36 0.04 -11.87 6.49
N LEU A 37 -0.89 -11.20 7.16
CA LEU A 37 -2.33 -11.34 6.93
C LEU A 37 -2.82 -10.16 6.10
N VAL A 38 -3.09 -10.41 4.83
CA VAL A 38 -3.44 -9.38 3.84
C VAL A 38 -4.87 -9.54 3.33
N GLY A 39 -5.45 -8.47 2.81
CA GLY A 39 -6.80 -8.44 2.27
C GLY A 39 -7.39 -7.03 2.34
N ARG A 40 -8.52 -6.82 1.67
CA ARG A 40 -9.21 -5.53 1.57
C ARG A 40 -9.67 -5.03 2.95
N ASN A 41 -9.88 -3.72 3.06
CA ASN A 41 -10.51 -3.15 4.26
C ASN A 41 -11.95 -3.70 4.39
N GLY A 42 -12.32 -4.06 5.63
CA GLY A 42 -13.61 -4.71 5.90
C GLY A 42 -13.67 -6.21 5.56
N SER A 43 -12.59 -6.85 5.10
CA SER A 43 -12.57 -8.31 4.81
C SER A 43 -12.60 -9.19 6.08
N GLY A 44 -12.41 -8.61 7.26
CA GLY A 44 -12.41 -9.34 8.52
C GLY A 44 -11.03 -9.67 9.10
N LYS A 45 -9.93 -9.05 8.60
CA LYS A 45 -8.56 -9.29 9.09
C LYS A 45 -8.43 -9.10 10.61
N SER A 46 -8.78 -7.90 11.10
CA SER A 46 -8.73 -7.57 12.54
C SER A 46 -9.64 -8.47 13.36
N THR A 47 -10.80 -8.85 12.81
CA THR A 47 -11.73 -9.77 13.47
C THR A 47 -11.13 -11.19 13.56
N LEU A 48 -10.48 -11.67 12.51
CA LEU A 48 -9.79 -12.96 12.52
C LEU A 48 -8.65 -12.96 13.55
N LEU A 49 -7.89 -11.86 13.67
CA LEU A 49 -6.88 -11.70 14.72
C LEU A 49 -7.47 -11.64 16.12
N LYS A 50 -8.61 -10.98 16.32
CA LYS A 50 -9.32 -10.97 17.62
C LYS A 50 -9.82 -12.36 17.99
N ILE A 51 -10.30 -13.15 17.03
CA ILE A 51 -10.66 -14.57 17.27
C ILE A 51 -9.40 -15.36 17.61
N ALA A 52 -8.30 -15.17 16.91
CA ALA A 52 -7.01 -15.78 17.20
C ALA A 52 -6.49 -15.46 18.61
N ALA A 53 -6.65 -14.21 19.04
CA ALA A 53 -6.35 -13.76 20.40
C ALA A 53 -7.31 -14.32 21.47
N GLY A 54 -8.50 -14.80 21.08
CA GLY A 54 -9.55 -15.25 22.02
C GLY A 54 -10.38 -14.12 22.58
N LEU A 55 -10.37 -12.94 21.95
CA LEU A 55 -11.15 -11.76 22.36
C LEU A 55 -12.56 -11.75 21.76
N VAL A 56 -12.77 -12.51 20.68
CA VAL A 56 -14.07 -12.66 20.00
C VAL A 56 -14.31 -14.15 19.78
N GLU A 57 -15.52 -14.61 20.07
CA GLU A 57 -15.95 -15.97 19.77
C GLU A 57 -16.52 -16.02 18.34
N ALA A 58 -16.18 -17.06 17.59
CA ALA A 58 -16.74 -17.32 16.28
C ALA A 58 -18.08 -18.06 16.40
N ASP A 59 -18.99 -17.84 15.42
CA ASP A 59 -20.28 -18.57 15.38
C ASP A 59 -20.08 -20.08 15.19
N SER A 60 -19.03 -20.46 14.46
CA SER A 60 -18.62 -21.87 14.29
C SER A 60 -17.14 -21.95 13.86
N GLY A 61 -16.58 -23.16 13.98
CA GLY A 61 -15.18 -23.44 13.75
C GLY A 61 -14.45 -23.83 15.03
N THR A 62 -13.16 -24.06 14.94
CA THR A 62 -12.33 -24.45 16.10
C THR A 62 -11.14 -23.52 16.22
N ARG A 63 -10.87 -23.08 17.45
CA ARG A 63 -9.65 -22.38 17.82
C ARG A 63 -8.80 -23.30 18.70
N PHE A 64 -7.64 -23.64 18.21
CA PHE A 64 -6.63 -24.37 18.96
C PHE A 64 -5.49 -23.43 19.32
N LEU A 65 -5.11 -23.42 20.57
CA LEU A 65 -3.88 -22.80 21.08
C LEU A 65 -3.11 -23.87 21.86
N GLN A 66 -1.83 -24.03 21.55
CA GLN A 66 -0.99 -25.00 22.26
C GLN A 66 -1.00 -24.68 23.75
N PRO A 67 -1.23 -25.68 24.62
CA PRO A 67 -1.21 -25.47 26.06
C PRO A 67 0.11 -24.87 26.54
N GLY A 68 0.03 -23.79 27.32
CA GLY A 68 1.18 -23.05 27.83
C GLY A 68 1.72 -21.97 26.89
N ALA A 69 1.28 -21.89 25.64
CA ALA A 69 1.69 -20.81 24.74
C ALA A 69 1.01 -19.47 25.10
N THR A 70 1.81 -18.42 25.12
CA THR A 70 1.37 -17.06 25.41
C THR A 70 1.07 -16.29 24.13
N VAL A 71 -0.05 -15.56 24.11
CA VAL A 71 -0.48 -14.73 22.98
C VAL A 71 -0.64 -13.29 23.43
N ARG A 72 -0.12 -12.35 22.65
CA ARG A 72 -0.37 -10.91 22.82
C ARG A 72 -0.92 -10.32 21.53
N TYR A 73 -1.91 -9.47 21.68
CA TYR A 73 -2.58 -8.78 20.58
C TYR A 73 -2.37 -7.27 20.71
N LEU A 74 -1.88 -6.65 19.65
CA LEU A 74 -1.82 -5.19 19.49
C LEU A 74 -3.09 -4.72 18.78
N PRO A 75 -4.03 -4.03 19.47
CA PRO A 75 -5.24 -3.52 18.84
C PRO A 75 -4.93 -2.34 17.91
N GLN A 76 -5.79 -2.11 16.92
CA GLN A 76 -5.68 -0.98 16.01
C GLN A 76 -5.84 0.35 16.77
N GLU A 77 -6.80 0.43 17.70
CA GLU A 77 -7.06 1.58 18.58
C GLU A 77 -6.88 1.16 20.05
N PRO A 78 -5.72 1.43 20.66
CA PRO A 78 -5.50 1.13 22.07
C PRO A 78 -6.17 2.18 22.97
N ASP A 79 -6.80 1.74 24.05
CA ASP A 79 -7.39 2.59 25.09
C ASP A 79 -6.51 2.60 26.34
N LEU A 80 -5.98 3.76 26.66
CA LEU A 80 -5.14 4.00 27.85
C LEU A 80 -5.88 4.81 28.92
N SER A 81 -7.14 5.19 28.71
CA SER A 81 -7.88 6.16 29.53
C SER A 81 -8.05 5.73 31.00
N ALA A 82 -8.00 4.43 31.27
CA ALA A 82 -8.18 3.87 32.62
C ALA A 82 -6.91 3.92 33.49
N TYR A 83 -5.75 4.28 32.91
CA TYR A 83 -4.45 4.18 33.59
C TYR A 83 -3.98 5.54 34.12
N ALA A 84 -3.21 5.50 35.22
CA ALA A 84 -2.65 6.71 35.84
C ALA A 84 -1.42 7.25 35.09
N SER A 85 -0.64 6.38 34.44
CA SER A 85 0.54 6.73 33.66
C SER A 85 0.76 5.73 32.53
N VAL A 86 1.60 6.11 31.57
CA VAL A 86 2.00 5.23 30.47
C VAL A 86 2.74 4.00 30.97
N LEU A 87 3.62 4.16 31.97
CA LEU A 87 4.34 3.04 32.57
C LEU A 87 3.38 2.04 33.21
N ALA A 88 2.39 2.51 34.00
CA ALA A 88 1.39 1.65 34.64
C ALA A 88 0.60 0.83 33.58
N TYR A 89 0.27 1.45 32.43
CA TYR A 89 -0.37 0.76 31.32
C TYR A 89 0.51 -0.37 30.75
N VAL A 90 1.82 -0.15 30.59
CA VAL A 90 2.73 -1.15 30.03
C VAL A 90 3.00 -2.27 31.04
N GLU A 91 3.23 -1.94 32.32
CA GLU A 91 3.51 -2.91 33.38
C GLU A 91 2.36 -3.88 33.64
N GLU A 92 1.10 -3.43 33.51
CA GLU A 92 -0.06 -4.34 33.62
C GLU A 92 -0.09 -5.39 32.51
N GLY A 93 0.60 -5.15 31.39
CA GLY A 93 0.80 -6.13 30.32
C GLY A 93 1.76 -7.27 30.67
N LEU A 94 2.59 -7.12 31.70
CA LEU A 94 3.57 -8.11 32.12
C LEU A 94 2.90 -9.27 32.84
N ALA A 95 3.46 -10.49 32.68
CA ALA A 95 3.06 -11.65 33.45
C ALA A 95 3.87 -11.73 34.76
N PRO A 96 3.36 -12.45 35.79
CA PRO A 96 4.13 -12.70 37.00
C PRO A 96 5.47 -13.39 36.69
N GLY A 97 6.57 -12.68 36.95
CA GLY A 97 7.93 -13.17 36.67
C GLY A 97 8.62 -12.47 35.49
N ASP A 98 7.90 -11.67 34.72
CA ASP A 98 8.52 -10.82 33.69
C ASP A 98 9.34 -9.69 34.32
N ASP A 99 10.39 -9.22 33.62
CA ASP A 99 11.26 -8.16 34.07
C ASP A 99 10.62 -6.76 33.85
N PRO A 100 10.24 -6.02 34.92
CA PRO A 100 9.68 -4.67 34.78
C PRO A 100 10.62 -3.68 34.08
N TYR A 101 11.93 -3.90 34.18
CA TYR A 101 12.92 -3.03 33.53
C TYR A 101 12.75 -3.04 31.99
N ARG A 102 12.30 -4.15 31.43
CA ARG A 102 12.05 -4.25 29.99
C ARG A 102 10.94 -3.30 29.53
N ALA A 103 9.90 -3.10 30.33
CA ALA A 103 8.84 -2.13 30.04
C ALA A 103 9.39 -0.71 29.93
N GLN A 104 10.18 -0.30 30.92
CA GLN A 104 10.84 1.02 30.94
C GLN A 104 11.82 1.18 29.78
N HIS A 105 12.60 0.13 29.49
CA HIS A 105 13.55 0.14 28.38
C HIS A 105 12.86 0.35 27.04
N LEU A 106 11.80 -0.40 26.74
CA LEU A 106 11.04 -0.25 25.50
C LEU A 106 10.37 1.11 25.38
N LEU A 107 9.80 1.65 26.47
CA LEU A 107 9.27 3.01 26.48
C LEU A 107 10.36 4.04 26.12
N THR A 108 11.53 3.93 26.73
CA THR A 108 12.65 4.83 26.44
C THR A 108 13.10 4.73 24.97
N GLN A 109 13.18 3.53 24.41
CA GLN A 109 13.52 3.31 23.00
C GLN A 109 12.47 3.93 22.06
N LEU A 110 11.20 3.86 22.45
CA LEU A 110 10.08 4.46 21.73
C LEU A 110 9.91 5.97 22.00
N GLY A 111 10.81 6.58 22.78
CA GLY A 111 10.82 8.02 23.06
C GLY A 111 9.72 8.46 24.05
N LEU A 112 9.32 7.57 24.97
CA LEU A 112 8.40 7.84 26.07
C LEU A 112 9.15 7.71 27.40
N ASN A 113 8.79 8.56 28.40
CA ASN A 113 9.42 8.51 29.72
C ASN A 113 8.67 7.57 30.70
N GLY A 114 7.39 7.30 30.42
CA GLY A 114 6.52 6.49 31.25
C GLY A 114 5.67 7.26 32.23
N ASP A 115 6.02 8.49 32.57
CA ASP A 115 5.28 9.34 33.51
C ASP A 115 4.18 10.19 32.84
N GLU A 116 4.04 10.10 31.51
CA GLU A 116 3.09 10.88 30.75
C GLU A 116 1.65 10.52 31.15
N ASP A 117 0.79 11.56 31.17
CA ASP A 117 -0.66 11.40 31.38
C ASP A 117 -1.28 10.79 30.10
N PRO A 118 -1.87 9.59 30.19
CA PRO A 118 -2.48 8.91 29.03
C PRO A 118 -3.52 9.74 28.28
N LYS A 119 -4.19 10.67 28.95
CA LYS A 119 -5.24 11.53 28.36
C LYS A 119 -4.68 12.64 27.47
N ARG A 120 -3.39 12.91 27.55
CA ARG A 120 -2.72 13.99 26.80
C ARG A 120 -1.83 13.48 25.66
N LEU A 121 -1.79 12.17 25.47
CA LEU A 121 -0.98 11.56 24.44
C LEU A 121 -1.55 11.85 23.05
N SER A 122 -0.65 12.08 22.10
CA SER A 122 -0.97 12.02 20.69
C SER A 122 -1.25 10.57 20.25
N GLY A 123 -1.95 10.39 19.11
CA GLY A 123 -2.20 9.05 18.57
C GLY A 123 -0.93 8.23 18.36
N GLY A 124 0.16 8.87 17.91
CA GLY A 124 1.47 8.22 17.77
C GLY A 124 2.10 7.79 19.10
N GLU A 125 1.99 8.60 20.16
CA GLU A 125 2.47 8.25 21.50
C GLU A 125 1.65 7.11 22.10
N THR A 126 0.32 7.17 21.96
CA THR A 126 -0.60 6.09 22.37
C THR A 126 -0.22 4.78 21.69
N ARG A 127 0.10 4.84 20.39
CA ARG A 127 0.51 3.66 19.61
C ARG A 127 1.84 3.08 20.11
N ARG A 128 2.83 3.95 20.37
CA ARG A 128 4.13 3.54 20.92
C ARG A 128 4.01 2.89 22.29
N ALA A 129 3.15 3.42 23.17
CA ALA A 129 2.87 2.82 24.48
C ALA A 129 2.24 1.42 24.34
N ALA A 130 1.29 1.24 23.41
CA ALA A 130 0.67 -0.05 23.14
C ALA A 130 1.65 -1.08 22.57
N LEU A 131 2.57 -0.65 21.72
CA LEU A 131 3.67 -1.50 21.24
C LEU A 131 4.56 -1.96 22.40
N ALA A 132 4.96 -1.03 23.30
CA ALA A 132 5.74 -1.38 24.48
C ALA A 132 5.02 -2.44 25.34
N ARG A 133 3.72 -2.26 25.61
CA ARG A 133 2.89 -3.24 26.37
C ARG A 133 2.85 -4.61 25.69
N THR A 134 2.77 -4.64 24.36
CA THR A 134 2.65 -5.87 23.60
C THR A 134 3.98 -6.64 23.54
N LEU A 135 5.09 -5.91 23.43
CA LEU A 135 6.44 -6.48 23.27
C LEU A 135 7.15 -6.81 24.59
N ALA A 136 6.80 -6.09 25.68
CA ALA A 136 7.48 -6.24 26.97
C ALA A 136 7.47 -7.69 27.50
N PRO A 137 6.36 -8.47 27.45
CA PRO A 137 6.32 -9.82 27.99
C PRO A 137 7.02 -10.89 27.10
N ALA A 138 7.55 -10.52 25.92
CA ALA A 138 8.17 -11.47 24.96
C ALA A 138 7.34 -12.73 24.71
N PRO A 139 6.10 -12.63 24.24
CA PRO A 139 5.19 -13.78 24.12
C PRO A 139 5.64 -14.76 23.04
N ASP A 140 5.08 -15.99 23.08
CA ASP A 140 5.30 -16.98 22.04
C ASP A 140 4.67 -16.59 20.71
N ILE A 141 3.52 -15.88 20.75
CA ILE A 141 2.78 -15.44 19.58
C ILE A 141 2.44 -13.94 19.70
N LEU A 142 2.83 -13.18 18.70
CA LEU A 142 2.47 -11.77 18.51
C LEU A 142 1.42 -11.62 17.40
N LEU A 143 0.33 -11.00 17.71
CA LEU A 143 -0.72 -10.64 16.76
C LEU A 143 -0.75 -9.12 16.63
N LEU A 144 -0.25 -8.61 15.50
CA LEU A 144 -0.03 -7.16 15.30
C LEU A 144 -1.02 -6.63 14.26
N ASP A 145 -1.92 -5.76 14.69
CA ASP A 145 -2.95 -5.15 13.85
C ASP A 145 -2.54 -3.70 13.51
N GLU A 146 -2.06 -3.47 12.28
CA GLU A 146 -1.56 -2.20 11.75
C GLU A 146 -0.49 -1.54 12.66
N PRO A 147 0.62 -2.24 13.01
CA PRO A 147 1.60 -1.72 13.98
C PRO A 147 2.31 -0.46 13.51
N THR A 148 2.36 -0.20 12.22
CA THR A 148 3.06 0.94 11.60
C THR A 148 2.23 2.22 11.55
N ASN A 149 0.89 2.14 11.72
CA ASN A 149 0.01 3.30 11.65
C ASN A 149 0.38 4.36 12.70
N HIS A 150 0.42 5.62 12.29
CA HIS A 150 0.78 6.79 13.10
C HIS A 150 2.23 6.78 13.64
N LEU A 151 3.07 5.83 13.23
CA LEU A 151 4.50 5.86 13.51
C LEU A 151 5.24 6.65 12.46
N ASP A 152 6.29 7.36 12.88
CA ASP A 152 7.23 7.97 11.95
C ASP A 152 8.28 6.96 11.46
N LEU A 153 8.97 7.29 10.39
CA LEU A 153 9.96 6.40 9.77
C LEU A 153 11.04 5.89 10.73
N PRO A 154 11.61 6.73 11.65
CA PRO A 154 12.53 6.23 12.67
C PRO A 154 11.92 5.16 13.57
N ALA A 155 10.67 5.34 14.00
CA ALA A 155 9.97 4.35 14.84
C ALA A 155 9.63 3.07 14.06
N ILE A 156 9.28 3.19 12.78
CA ILE A 156 9.04 2.02 11.90
C ILE A 156 10.34 1.22 11.73
N THR A 157 11.46 1.88 11.43
CA THR A 157 12.77 1.22 11.28
C THR A 157 13.19 0.51 12.56
N TRP A 158 13.05 1.19 13.71
CA TRP A 158 13.30 0.57 15.01
C TRP A 158 12.40 -0.66 15.25
N LEU A 159 11.10 -0.56 14.92
CA LEU A 159 10.16 -1.67 15.09
C LEU A 159 10.54 -2.87 14.21
N GLU A 160 10.96 -2.64 12.97
CA GLU A 160 11.47 -3.69 12.08
C GLU A 160 12.67 -4.42 12.67
N GLU A 161 13.64 -3.68 13.22
CA GLU A 161 14.82 -4.24 13.86
C GLU A 161 14.46 -5.07 15.10
N GLU A 162 13.62 -4.53 15.99
CA GLU A 162 13.16 -5.22 17.20
C GLU A 162 12.41 -6.50 16.86
N LEU A 163 11.42 -6.45 15.97
CA LEU A 163 10.64 -7.62 15.55
C LEU A 163 11.49 -8.65 14.81
N SER A 164 12.49 -8.21 14.06
CA SER A 164 13.42 -9.11 13.37
C SER A 164 14.26 -9.93 14.36
N GLY A 165 14.61 -9.33 15.49
CA GLY A 165 15.38 -9.99 16.58
C GLY A 165 14.55 -10.97 17.42
N LEU A 166 13.23 -10.87 17.44
CA LEU A 166 12.36 -11.72 18.27
C LEU A 166 12.23 -13.13 17.72
N ARG A 167 12.14 -14.11 18.64
CA ARG A 167 11.86 -15.52 18.32
C ARG A 167 10.37 -15.86 18.29
N SER A 168 9.52 -14.93 18.69
CA SER A 168 8.07 -15.08 18.69
C SER A 168 7.55 -15.41 17.30
N ALA A 169 6.54 -16.26 17.23
CA ALA A 169 5.73 -16.39 16.03
C ALA A 169 4.89 -15.12 15.86
N MET A 170 4.66 -14.67 14.63
CA MET A 170 3.99 -13.40 14.38
C MET A 170 2.91 -13.52 13.31
N VAL A 171 1.78 -12.85 13.53
CA VAL A 171 0.80 -12.56 12.48
C VAL A 171 0.68 -11.04 12.39
N ILE A 172 0.98 -10.50 11.22
CA ILE A 172 1.10 -9.06 11.00
C ILE A 172 0.07 -8.64 9.95
N ILE A 173 -0.79 -7.70 10.31
CA ILE A 173 -1.58 -6.91 9.35
C ILE A 173 -0.86 -5.58 9.21
N SER A 174 -0.51 -5.19 8.00
CA SER A 174 0.02 -3.86 7.70
C SER A 174 -0.26 -3.48 6.25
N HIS A 175 -0.33 -2.20 6.00
CA HIS A 175 -0.39 -1.62 4.66
C HIS A 175 0.99 -1.14 4.17
N ASP A 176 2.02 -1.12 5.04
CA ASP A 176 3.41 -0.87 4.66
C ASP A 176 4.02 -2.14 4.01
N ARG A 177 4.19 -2.07 2.69
CA ARG A 177 4.71 -3.18 1.88
C ARG A 177 6.12 -3.58 2.28
N ARG A 178 7.01 -2.62 2.51
CA ARG A 178 8.40 -2.89 2.91
C ARG A 178 8.47 -3.56 4.27
N PHE A 179 7.64 -3.10 5.21
CA PHE A 179 7.53 -3.72 6.52
C PHE A 179 7.13 -5.19 6.42
N LEU A 180 6.11 -5.49 5.59
CA LEU A 180 5.70 -6.88 5.34
C LEU A 180 6.76 -7.69 4.60
N GLN A 181 7.43 -7.11 3.58
CA GLN A 181 8.50 -7.79 2.84
C GLN A 181 9.68 -8.16 3.74
N ASN A 182 10.09 -7.26 4.63
CA ASN A 182 11.23 -7.47 5.52
C ASN A 182 10.95 -8.51 6.60
N LEU A 183 9.71 -8.59 7.10
CA LEU A 183 9.38 -9.40 8.27
C LEU A 183 8.70 -10.72 7.93
N SER A 184 7.85 -10.80 6.90
CA SER A 184 7.06 -11.99 6.62
C SER A 184 7.83 -13.06 5.85
N ARG A 185 7.49 -14.32 6.13
CA ARG A 185 7.97 -15.49 5.39
C ARG A 185 6.84 -16.27 4.73
N ASN A 186 5.63 -16.10 5.23
CA ASN A 186 4.40 -16.67 4.70
C ASN A 186 3.35 -15.56 4.58
N THR A 187 2.42 -15.73 3.66
CA THR A 187 1.32 -14.77 3.47
C THR A 187 -0.01 -15.50 3.48
N VAL A 188 -0.98 -14.96 4.20
CA VAL A 188 -2.36 -15.42 4.20
C VAL A 188 -3.23 -14.30 3.63
N TRP A 189 -3.90 -14.60 2.52
CA TRP A 189 -4.82 -13.68 1.86
C TRP A 189 -6.24 -13.97 2.31
N LEU A 190 -6.87 -13.01 2.97
CA LEU A 190 -8.27 -13.06 3.37
C LEU A 190 -9.12 -12.31 2.36
N ASP A 191 -9.86 -13.05 1.55
CA ASP A 191 -10.77 -12.50 0.55
C ASP A 191 -12.16 -13.12 0.70
N ARG A 192 -13.19 -12.26 0.72
CA ARG A 192 -14.62 -12.65 0.79
C ARG A 192 -14.94 -13.65 1.91
N GLY A 193 -14.25 -13.52 3.05
CA GLY A 193 -14.44 -14.36 4.23
C GLY A 193 -13.70 -15.69 4.20
N ARG A 194 -12.91 -15.97 3.17
CA ARG A 194 -12.07 -17.16 3.05
C ARG A 194 -10.61 -16.79 3.04
N SER A 195 -9.79 -17.64 3.63
CA SER A 195 -8.34 -17.47 3.65
C SER A 195 -7.68 -18.38 2.62
N ARG A 196 -6.64 -17.87 1.97
CA ARG A 196 -5.73 -18.64 1.11
C ARG A 196 -4.31 -18.40 1.58
N ARG A 197 -3.54 -19.46 1.72
CA ARG A 197 -2.16 -19.41 2.19
C ARG A 197 -1.19 -19.49 1.03
N LEU A 198 -0.20 -18.62 1.05
CA LEU A 198 0.99 -18.65 0.23
C LEU A 198 2.18 -18.90 1.15
N ASP A 199 2.90 -20.02 0.95
CA ASP A 199 4.09 -20.38 1.73
C ASP A 199 5.35 -19.64 1.22
N GLN A 200 5.19 -18.35 0.95
CA GLN A 200 6.22 -17.39 0.59
C GLN A 200 5.92 -16.05 1.25
N GLY A 201 6.96 -15.23 1.43
CA GLY A 201 6.84 -13.88 1.99
C GLY A 201 6.02 -12.94 1.11
N PHE A 202 5.70 -11.77 1.65
CA PHE A 202 4.85 -10.79 0.98
C PHE A 202 5.39 -10.32 -0.39
N ALA A 203 6.70 -10.35 -0.61
CA ALA A 203 7.29 -9.97 -1.90
C ALA A 203 6.74 -10.76 -3.11
N ALA A 204 6.31 -12.01 -2.89
CA ALA A 204 5.71 -12.85 -3.94
C ALA A 204 4.18 -12.72 -4.04
N PHE A 205 3.55 -12.00 -3.10
CA PHE A 205 2.10 -11.99 -2.94
C PHE A 205 1.37 -11.33 -4.11
N GLU A 206 1.84 -10.18 -4.58
CA GLU A 206 1.14 -9.42 -5.63
C GLU A 206 1.05 -10.24 -6.93
N ALA A 207 2.17 -10.78 -7.40
CA ALA A 207 2.18 -11.63 -8.59
C ALA A 207 1.33 -12.91 -8.41
N TRP A 208 1.37 -13.52 -7.23
CA TRP A 208 0.54 -14.69 -6.92
C TRP A 208 -0.95 -14.33 -6.89
N ARG A 209 -1.33 -13.19 -6.27
CA ARG A 209 -2.71 -12.68 -6.22
C ARG A 209 -3.26 -12.49 -7.63
N ASP A 210 -2.50 -11.84 -8.51
CA ASP A 210 -2.94 -11.52 -9.87
C ASP A 210 -3.22 -12.80 -10.68
N VAL A 211 -2.36 -13.82 -10.53
CA VAL A 211 -2.61 -15.15 -11.12
C VAL A 211 -3.88 -15.80 -10.56
N GLN A 212 -4.15 -15.68 -9.24
CA GLN A 212 -5.37 -16.22 -8.64
C GLN A 212 -6.63 -15.52 -9.17
N ILE A 213 -6.58 -14.19 -9.31
CA ILE A 213 -7.67 -13.37 -9.86
C ILE A 213 -7.95 -13.77 -11.31
N GLU A 214 -6.91 -13.87 -12.14
CA GLU A 214 -7.05 -14.29 -13.54
C GLU A 214 -7.65 -15.71 -13.66
N GLN A 215 -7.22 -16.64 -12.82
CA GLN A 215 -7.81 -17.99 -12.79
C GLN A 215 -9.29 -17.96 -12.41
N GLU A 216 -9.68 -17.17 -11.40
CA GLU A 216 -11.10 -16.99 -11.03
C GLU A 216 -11.93 -16.39 -12.16
N GLU A 217 -11.41 -15.43 -12.90
CA GLU A 217 -12.07 -14.83 -14.06
C GLU A 217 -12.28 -15.86 -15.19
N ILE A 218 -11.24 -16.63 -15.50
CA ILE A 218 -11.33 -17.71 -16.49
C ILE A 218 -12.39 -18.74 -16.09
N GLU A 219 -12.43 -19.11 -14.80
CA GLU A 219 -13.44 -20.05 -14.28
C GLU A 219 -14.85 -19.45 -14.33
N ALA A 220 -15.01 -18.18 -13.96
CA ALA A 220 -16.28 -17.46 -14.06
C ALA A 220 -16.79 -17.40 -15.51
N HIS A 221 -15.91 -17.09 -16.46
CA HIS A 221 -16.25 -17.10 -17.89
C HIS A 221 -16.60 -18.49 -18.44
N LYS A 222 -15.93 -19.55 -17.93
CA LYS A 222 -16.29 -20.94 -18.28
C LYS A 222 -17.68 -21.28 -17.75
N LEU A 223 -17.98 -20.89 -16.51
CA LEU A 223 -19.29 -21.10 -15.88
C LEU A 223 -20.39 -20.34 -16.63
N ASP A 224 -20.18 -19.08 -16.97
CA ASP A 224 -21.12 -18.27 -17.75
C ASP A 224 -21.43 -18.90 -19.13
N ARG A 225 -20.40 -19.37 -19.83
CA ARG A 225 -20.56 -20.09 -21.09
C ARG A 225 -21.32 -21.42 -20.93
N GLN A 226 -21.09 -22.11 -19.80
CA GLN A 226 -21.82 -23.35 -19.52
C GLN A 226 -23.30 -23.07 -19.25
N ILE A 227 -23.61 -22.04 -18.44
CA ILE A 227 -24.98 -21.59 -18.18
C ILE A 227 -25.67 -21.21 -19.48
N ALA A 228 -25.03 -20.39 -20.32
CA ALA A 228 -25.59 -19.98 -21.60
C ALA A 228 -25.92 -21.17 -22.51
N ARG A 229 -25.04 -22.18 -22.61
CA ARG A 229 -25.28 -23.42 -23.37
C ARG A 229 -26.46 -24.22 -22.83
N GLU A 230 -26.62 -24.33 -21.51
CA GLU A 230 -27.73 -25.03 -20.91
C GLU A 230 -29.04 -24.23 -21.04
N GLU A 231 -29.00 -22.90 -21.03
CA GLU A 231 -30.15 -22.02 -21.30
C GLU A 231 -30.62 -22.13 -22.76
N ASP A 232 -29.71 -22.13 -23.72
CA ASP A 232 -30.01 -22.32 -25.13
C ASP A 232 -30.63 -23.70 -25.37
N TRP A 233 -30.09 -24.73 -24.68
CA TRP A 233 -30.68 -26.05 -24.77
C TRP A 233 -32.11 -26.11 -24.17
N VAL A 234 -32.39 -25.41 -23.06
CA VAL A 234 -33.73 -25.31 -22.47
C VAL A 234 -34.70 -24.61 -23.44
N ARG A 235 -34.22 -23.58 -24.19
CA ARG A 235 -35.03 -22.81 -25.14
C ARG A 235 -35.32 -23.57 -26.44
N TYR A 236 -34.34 -24.28 -26.97
CA TYR A 236 -34.38 -24.81 -28.33
C TYR A 236 -34.27 -26.35 -28.43
N GLY A 237 -33.85 -27.03 -27.34
CA GLY A 237 -33.45 -28.44 -27.35
C GLY A 237 -34.40 -29.43 -26.65
N VAL A 238 -35.62 -29.03 -26.25
CA VAL A 238 -36.53 -29.87 -25.46
C VAL A 238 -37.15 -30.94 -26.31
N THR A 239 -36.52 -32.11 -26.39
CA THR A 239 -37.11 -33.33 -26.97
C THR A 239 -37.74 -34.20 -25.89
N ALA A 240 -38.75 -35.05 -26.29
CA ALA A 240 -39.74 -35.72 -25.47
C ALA A 240 -39.29 -36.69 -24.34
N ARG A 241 -38.06 -36.72 -23.88
CA ARG A 241 -37.59 -37.58 -22.77
C ARG A 241 -37.61 -36.86 -21.41
N ARG A 242 -38.75 -36.88 -20.72
CA ARG A 242 -39.11 -36.17 -19.50
C ARG A 242 -38.10 -36.32 -18.34
N LYS A 243 -37.59 -37.51 -18.07
CA LYS A 243 -36.63 -37.76 -16.93
C LYS A 243 -35.25 -37.12 -17.13
N ARG A 244 -34.72 -37.04 -18.37
CA ARG A 244 -33.43 -36.48 -18.69
C ARG A 244 -33.47 -34.94 -18.62
N ASN A 245 -34.64 -34.38 -18.97
CA ASN A 245 -34.87 -32.93 -18.93
C ASN A 245 -34.95 -32.39 -17.49
N VAL A 246 -35.57 -33.14 -16.55
CA VAL A 246 -35.69 -32.74 -15.14
C VAL A 246 -34.30 -32.67 -14.47
N ARG A 247 -33.42 -33.66 -14.72
CA ARG A 247 -32.08 -33.66 -14.19
C ARG A 247 -31.25 -32.47 -14.71
N ARG A 248 -31.32 -32.19 -16.01
CA ARG A 248 -30.58 -31.10 -16.65
C ARG A 248 -31.08 -29.71 -16.22
N MET A 249 -32.37 -29.56 -15.90
CA MET A 249 -32.93 -28.35 -15.30
C MET A 249 -32.46 -28.16 -13.85
N ALA A 250 -32.32 -29.25 -13.09
CA ALA A 250 -31.74 -29.21 -11.75
C ALA A 250 -30.24 -28.80 -11.83
N ASP A 251 -29.48 -29.41 -12.75
CA ASP A 251 -28.06 -29.05 -12.99
C ASP A 251 -27.93 -27.58 -13.40
N LEU A 252 -28.83 -27.01 -14.22
CA LEU A 252 -28.84 -25.58 -14.55
C LEU A 252 -29.19 -24.70 -13.35
N ALA A 253 -30.12 -25.12 -12.49
CA ALA A 253 -30.45 -24.42 -11.26
C ALA A 253 -29.24 -24.37 -10.32
N ASP A 254 -28.53 -25.50 -10.16
CA ASP A 254 -27.30 -25.58 -9.37
C ASP A 254 -26.16 -24.67 -9.93
N LEU A 255 -26.00 -24.62 -11.26
CA LEU A 255 -25.05 -23.74 -11.91
C LEU A 255 -25.40 -22.26 -11.69
N ARG A 256 -26.67 -21.89 -11.78
CA ARG A 256 -27.17 -20.53 -11.49
C ARG A 256 -27.02 -20.18 -10.02
N GLU A 257 -27.26 -21.11 -9.12
CA GLU A 257 -27.03 -20.93 -7.68
C GLU A 257 -25.55 -20.70 -7.41
N LYS A 258 -24.64 -21.54 -7.96
CA LYS A 258 -23.20 -21.34 -7.89
C LYS A 258 -22.78 -19.96 -8.42
N ARG A 259 -23.38 -19.49 -9.53
CA ARG A 259 -23.10 -18.19 -10.11
C ARG A 259 -23.64 -17.03 -9.27
N SER A 260 -24.84 -17.20 -8.68
CA SER A 260 -25.44 -16.16 -7.81
C SER A 260 -24.73 -16.04 -6.46
N THR A 261 -24.21 -17.14 -5.93
CA THR A 261 -23.44 -17.19 -4.69
C THR A 261 -21.98 -16.77 -4.89
N ALA A 262 -21.47 -16.83 -6.13
CA ALA A 262 -20.14 -16.29 -6.46
C ALA A 262 -20.15 -14.77 -6.28
N ARG A 263 -19.47 -14.28 -5.24
CA ARG A 263 -19.28 -12.84 -5.02
C ARG A 263 -18.42 -12.30 -6.16
N LYS A 264 -18.95 -11.34 -6.93
CA LYS A 264 -18.25 -10.74 -8.06
C LYS A 264 -16.99 -10.02 -7.59
N LEU A 265 -15.90 -10.18 -8.33
CA LEU A 265 -14.76 -9.26 -8.28
C LEU A 265 -15.27 -7.86 -8.60
N THR A 266 -14.90 -6.89 -7.81
CA THR A 266 -15.14 -5.48 -8.14
C THR A 266 -14.15 -5.16 -9.26
N GLY A 267 -14.65 -4.82 -10.44
CA GLY A 267 -13.85 -4.69 -11.65
C GLY A 267 -12.79 -3.58 -11.58
N ASP A 268 -11.95 -3.50 -12.61
CA ASP A 268 -10.94 -2.47 -12.81
C ASP A 268 -11.49 -1.08 -12.57
N VAL A 269 -10.84 -0.36 -11.67
CA VAL A 269 -11.20 0.99 -11.28
C VAL A 269 -10.21 1.95 -11.92
N ARG A 270 -10.70 2.96 -12.61
CA ARG A 270 -9.89 4.06 -13.12
C ARG A 270 -10.28 5.33 -12.38
N MET A 271 -9.48 5.73 -11.41
CA MET A 271 -9.62 7.02 -10.76
C MET A 271 -9.15 8.12 -11.71
N ALA A 272 -9.85 9.25 -11.73
CA ALA A 272 -9.45 10.44 -12.46
C ALA A 272 -9.58 11.65 -11.54
N ALA A 273 -8.52 12.46 -11.46
CA ALA A 273 -8.55 13.75 -10.77
C ALA A 273 -9.12 14.85 -11.68
N SER A 274 -9.78 15.83 -11.10
CA SER A 274 -10.23 17.01 -11.82
C SER A 274 -9.07 17.99 -11.97
N GLU A 275 -8.73 18.34 -13.20
CA GLU A 275 -7.65 19.25 -13.52
C GLU A 275 -8.19 20.67 -13.69
N ALA A 276 -7.49 21.66 -13.12
CA ALA A 276 -7.71 23.07 -13.36
C ALA A 276 -6.88 23.56 -14.56
N ASP A 277 -7.09 24.79 -14.96
CA ASP A 277 -6.21 25.46 -15.92
C ASP A 277 -4.75 25.40 -15.47
N GLN A 278 -3.82 25.32 -16.42
CA GLN A 278 -2.40 25.19 -16.11
C GLN A 278 -1.90 26.37 -15.27
N SER A 279 -1.24 26.05 -14.14
CA SER A 279 -0.49 27.03 -13.35
C SER A 279 0.69 27.61 -14.13
N GLY A 280 1.27 28.71 -13.62
CA GLY A 280 2.57 29.18 -14.08
C GLY A 280 3.64 28.07 -13.95
N GLU A 281 4.79 28.25 -14.61
CA GLU A 281 5.90 27.29 -14.58
C GLU A 281 6.47 27.15 -13.16
N GLN A 282 6.57 28.25 -12.41
CA GLN A 282 6.92 28.25 -10.99
C GLN A 282 5.65 28.22 -10.14
N VAL A 283 5.52 27.19 -9.30
CA VAL A 283 4.35 26.98 -8.44
C VAL A 283 4.56 27.57 -7.06
N VAL A 284 5.70 27.32 -6.44
CA VAL A 284 6.07 27.90 -5.14
C VAL A 284 7.55 28.24 -5.14
N VAL A 285 7.90 29.45 -4.64
CA VAL A 285 9.28 29.87 -4.42
C VAL A 285 9.42 30.26 -2.97
N LEU A 286 10.31 29.59 -2.28
CA LEU A 286 10.75 29.91 -0.93
C LEU A 286 12.12 30.60 -1.03
N ASP A 287 12.27 31.76 -0.41
CA ASP A 287 13.51 32.54 -0.41
C ASP A 287 13.89 32.90 1.01
N HIS A 288 14.93 32.25 1.55
CA HIS A 288 15.43 32.41 2.92
C HIS A 288 14.35 32.32 4.01
N VAL A 289 13.38 31.38 3.82
CA VAL A 289 12.23 31.24 4.71
C VAL A 289 12.62 30.65 6.05
N GLY A 290 12.21 31.35 7.11
CA GLY A 290 12.35 30.91 8.50
C GLY A 290 11.03 30.97 9.26
N LYS A 291 10.82 29.99 10.16
CA LYS A 291 9.64 29.90 11.03
C LYS A 291 9.98 29.27 12.37
N SER A 292 9.57 29.92 13.45
CA SER A 292 9.80 29.45 14.83
C SER A 292 8.53 29.62 15.67
N TYR A 293 8.38 28.77 16.69
CA TYR A 293 7.35 28.90 17.72
C TYR A 293 8.04 28.92 19.09
N GLY A 294 8.13 30.11 19.67
CA GLY A 294 8.94 30.35 20.87
C GLY A 294 10.41 30.02 20.61
N GLU A 295 11.00 29.15 21.43
CA GLU A 295 12.41 28.72 21.26
C GLU A 295 12.61 27.64 20.20
N ARG A 296 11.52 27.08 19.68
CA ARG A 296 11.59 25.96 18.72
C ARG A 296 11.58 26.46 17.29
N THR A 297 12.72 26.30 16.61
CA THR A 297 12.83 26.57 15.17
C THR A 297 12.27 25.38 14.37
N ILE A 298 11.31 25.64 13.49
CA ILE A 298 10.66 24.64 12.62
C ILE A 298 11.27 24.65 11.21
N VAL A 299 11.53 25.85 10.69
CA VAL A 299 12.18 26.03 9.39
C VAL A 299 13.28 27.09 9.58
N LYS A 300 14.48 26.75 9.14
CA LYS A 300 15.65 27.61 9.24
C LYS A 300 16.25 27.83 7.86
N ASP A 301 16.12 29.06 7.35
CA ASP A 301 16.78 29.53 6.12
C ASP A 301 16.55 28.61 4.90
N LEU A 302 15.28 28.21 4.67
CA LEU A 302 14.93 27.34 3.56
C LEU A 302 14.75 28.13 2.27
N SER A 303 15.57 27.81 1.25
CA SER A 303 15.44 28.34 -0.11
C SER A 303 15.25 27.22 -1.10
N MET A 304 14.12 27.21 -1.80
CA MET A 304 13.82 26.21 -2.83
C MET A 304 12.78 26.71 -3.82
N ARG A 305 12.69 26.05 -4.96
CA ARG A 305 11.69 26.30 -5.99
C ARG A 305 10.95 25.02 -6.33
N ILE A 306 9.64 25.10 -6.42
CA ILE A 306 8.77 24.02 -6.85
C ILE A 306 8.22 24.40 -8.22
N MET A 307 8.50 23.55 -9.19
CA MET A 307 8.09 23.74 -10.57
C MET A 307 6.79 22.99 -10.85
N ARG A 308 6.13 23.34 -11.92
CA ARG A 308 4.96 22.60 -12.39
C ARG A 308 5.32 21.14 -12.71
N ARG A 309 4.49 20.20 -12.26
CA ARG A 309 4.65 18.75 -12.34
C ARG A 309 5.70 18.15 -11.39
N ASP A 310 6.29 18.94 -10.50
CA ASP A 310 7.08 18.35 -9.44
C ASP A 310 6.19 17.52 -8.51
N ARG A 311 6.73 16.39 -8.04
CA ARG A 311 6.12 15.54 -7.03
C ARG A 311 7.07 15.45 -5.86
N ILE A 312 6.79 16.25 -4.82
CA ILE A 312 7.71 16.40 -3.69
C ILE A 312 7.16 15.65 -2.49
N GLY A 313 7.92 14.64 -2.05
CA GLY A 313 7.70 13.95 -0.79
C GLY A 313 8.30 14.74 0.37
N ILE A 314 7.52 14.94 1.44
CA ILE A 314 7.97 15.63 2.66
C ILE A 314 8.10 14.59 3.76
N VAL A 315 9.32 14.39 4.25
CA VAL A 315 9.67 13.34 5.20
C VAL A 315 10.32 13.93 6.46
N GLY A 316 9.99 13.35 7.60
CA GLY A 316 10.59 13.79 8.88
C GLY A 316 9.86 13.16 10.07
N ALA A 317 10.50 13.19 11.23
CA ALA A 317 9.92 12.69 12.47
C ALA A 317 8.60 13.36 12.82
N ASN A 318 7.77 12.70 13.64
CA ASN A 318 6.56 13.31 14.16
C ASN A 318 6.90 14.57 14.95
N GLY A 319 6.14 15.64 14.69
CA GLY A 319 6.44 16.95 15.27
C GLY A 319 7.62 17.71 14.65
N ALA A 320 8.26 17.25 13.58
CA ALA A 320 9.32 17.99 12.87
C ALA A 320 8.83 19.29 12.21
N GLY A 321 7.51 19.46 12.07
CA GLY A 321 6.91 20.64 11.47
C GLY A 321 6.46 20.46 10.02
N LYS A 322 6.21 19.24 9.57
CA LYS A 322 5.74 18.91 8.21
C LYS A 322 4.50 19.74 7.82
N THR A 323 3.47 19.75 8.68
CA THR A 323 2.24 20.53 8.45
C THR A 323 2.50 22.05 8.45
N THR A 324 3.41 22.54 9.32
CA THR A 324 3.83 23.96 9.30
C THR A 324 4.49 24.31 7.98
N LEU A 325 5.36 23.46 7.47
CA LEU A 325 6.03 23.65 6.18
C LEU A 325 5.03 23.68 5.02
N ILE A 326 4.06 22.75 5.00
CA ILE A 326 2.97 22.76 4.02
C ILE A 326 2.20 24.08 4.09
N ASN A 327 1.81 24.54 5.27
CA ASN A 327 1.07 25.79 5.44
C ASN A 327 1.87 27.02 4.96
N LEU A 328 3.19 27.02 5.10
CA LEU A 328 4.07 28.02 4.50
C LEU A 328 4.06 27.95 2.96
N MET A 329 4.23 26.72 2.40
CA MET A 329 4.25 26.49 0.95
C MET A 329 2.91 26.79 0.29
N THR A 330 1.80 26.62 0.98
CA THR A 330 0.45 26.91 0.48
C THR A 330 -0.02 28.34 0.74
N GLY A 331 0.80 29.13 1.47
CA GLY A 331 0.48 30.52 1.82
C GLY A 331 -0.58 30.67 2.89
N GLU A 332 -0.93 29.58 3.62
CA GLU A 332 -1.85 29.62 4.76
C GLU A 332 -1.19 30.17 6.03
N LEU A 333 0.13 30.12 6.08
CA LEU A 333 0.94 30.63 7.17
C LEU A 333 2.02 31.57 6.62
N SER A 334 2.19 32.74 7.25
CA SER A 334 3.27 33.66 6.90
C SER A 334 4.58 33.25 7.58
N PRO A 335 5.73 33.35 6.88
CA PRO A 335 7.04 33.13 7.49
C PRO A 335 7.40 34.25 8.48
N ASP A 336 8.32 33.97 9.41
CA ASP A 336 8.87 34.96 10.32
C ASP A 336 10.04 35.72 9.68
N SER A 337 10.74 35.07 8.73
CA SER A 337 11.79 35.66 7.92
C SER A 337 11.75 35.10 6.49
N GLY A 338 12.30 35.84 5.53
CA GLY A 338 12.29 35.48 4.12
C GLY A 338 10.94 35.74 3.44
N GLU A 339 10.77 35.21 2.25
CA GLU A 339 9.60 35.43 1.43
C GLU A 339 9.08 34.12 0.80
N VAL A 340 7.75 33.95 0.79
CA VAL A 340 7.06 32.87 0.06
C VAL A 340 6.28 33.48 -1.09
N ARG A 341 6.62 33.09 -2.31
CA ARG A 341 5.90 33.52 -3.51
C ARG A 341 5.15 32.36 -4.13
N LEU A 342 3.85 32.53 -4.29
CA LEU A 342 2.98 31.56 -4.95
C LEU A 342 2.84 31.91 -6.44
N GLY A 343 2.79 30.89 -7.26
CA GLY A 343 2.57 31.01 -8.70
C GLY A 343 1.21 31.60 -9.05
N THR A 344 1.09 32.06 -10.27
CA THR A 344 -0.18 32.61 -10.80
C THR A 344 -1.17 31.50 -11.12
N ARG A 345 -2.48 31.76 -10.93
CA ARG A 345 -3.58 30.84 -11.21
C ARG A 345 -3.45 29.49 -10.44
N LEU A 346 -2.97 29.55 -9.19
CA LEU A 346 -2.82 28.38 -8.38
C LEU A 346 -4.17 27.99 -7.76
N GLU A 347 -4.71 26.85 -8.18
CA GLU A 347 -5.88 26.20 -7.59
C GLU A 347 -5.41 25.01 -6.76
N LYS A 348 -5.43 25.19 -5.43
CA LYS A 348 -4.91 24.20 -4.48
C LYS A 348 -6.04 23.37 -3.90
N VAL A 349 -5.82 22.08 -3.79
CA VAL A 349 -6.63 21.14 -3.00
C VAL A 349 -5.74 20.52 -1.93
N VAL A 350 -6.18 20.63 -0.69
CA VAL A 350 -5.48 20.07 0.47
C VAL A 350 -6.32 18.94 1.04
N LEU A 351 -5.79 17.74 1.04
CA LEU A 351 -6.33 16.59 1.74
C LEU A 351 -5.65 16.50 3.12
N ASP A 352 -6.32 17.03 4.15
CA ASP A 352 -5.90 16.93 5.55
C ASP A 352 -6.89 16.03 6.29
N GLN A 353 -6.41 14.93 6.86
CA GLN A 353 -7.21 14.00 7.64
C GLN A 353 -7.95 14.67 8.81
N ARG A 354 -7.35 15.69 9.42
CA ARG A 354 -7.89 16.37 10.61
C ARG A 354 -8.91 17.48 10.30
N ARG A 355 -8.79 18.12 9.14
CA ARG A 355 -9.64 19.29 8.78
C ARG A 355 -10.85 18.92 7.94
N ALA A 356 -10.85 17.78 7.30
CA ALA A 356 -11.95 17.34 6.46
C ALA A 356 -13.04 16.64 7.28
N ALA A 357 -13.64 17.32 8.24
CA ALA A 357 -14.82 16.79 8.92
C ALA A 357 -15.93 16.53 7.90
N LEU A 358 -16.24 15.26 7.72
CA LEU A 358 -17.42 14.84 6.96
C LEU A 358 -18.65 15.00 7.87
N ASP A 359 -19.74 15.51 7.32
CA ASP A 359 -21.01 15.46 8.04
C ASP A 359 -21.45 14.00 8.17
N GLU A 360 -21.42 13.48 9.39
CA GLU A 360 -21.76 12.07 9.68
C GLU A 360 -23.19 11.70 9.29
N LYS A 361 -24.08 12.68 9.19
CA LYS A 361 -25.50 12.48 8.82
C LYS A 361 -25.74 12.54 7.32
N ALA A 362 -24.83 13.17 6.56
CA ALA A 362 -24.93 13.25 5.11
C ALA A 362 -24.76 11.88 4.48
N SER A 363 -25.42 11.64 3.34
CA SER A 363 -25.14 10.45 2.55
C SER A 363 -23.79 10.60 1.82
N VAL A 364 -23.17 9.47 1.47
CA VAL A 364 -21.93 9.47 0.67
C VAL A 364 -22.09 10.28 -0.62
N MET A 365 -23.26 10.18 -1.28
CA MET A 365 -23.57 10.98 -2.48
C MET A 365 -23.63 12.47 -2.17
N ASP A 366 -24.29 12.86 -1.06
CA ASP A 366 -24.47 14.27 -0.70
C ASP A 366 -23.14 14.95 -0.38
N VAL A 367 -22.17 14.22 0.17
CA VAL A 367 -20.80 14.72 0.42
C VAL A 367 -20.12 15.18 -0.88
N LEU A 368 -20.36 14.49 -1.99
CA LEU A 368 -19.76 14.83 -3.28
C LEU A 368 -20.57 15.87 -4.05
N THR A 369 -21.90 15.80 -4.00
CA THR A 369 -22.78 16.68 -4.77
C THR A 369 -23.19 17.95 -4.00
N GLY A 370 -22.86 18.03 -2.71
CA GLY A 370 -23.32 19.10 -1.82
C GLY A 370 -24.85 19.11 -1.65
N GLY A 371 -25.51 17.95 -1.80
CA GLY A 371 -26.96 17.80 -1.76
C GLY A 371 -27.68 18.38 -2.98
N ARG A 372 -26.98 18.66 -4.08
CA ARG A 372 -27.53 19.31 -5.29
C ARG A 372 -27.70 18.33 -6.45
N GLY A 373 -28.48 17.26 -6.23
CA GLY A 373 -28.81 16.30 -7.30
C GLY A 373 -27.76 15.18 -7.45
N ASP A 374 -27.78 14.50 -8.61
CA ASP A 374 -27.02 13.25 -8.85
C ASP A 374 -25.83 13.44 -9.81
N MET A 375 -25.55 14.69 -10.21
CA MET A 375 -24.49 15.01 -11.19
C MET A 375 -23.33 15.72 -10.51
N LEU A 376 -22.12 15.31 -10.89
CA LEU A 376 -20.85 15.88 -10.46
C LEU A 376 -20.06 16.34 -11.68
N THR A 377 -19.43 17.51 -11.61
CA THR A 377 -18.55 17.99 -12.68
C THR A 377 -17.11 17.60 -12.34
N VAL A 378 -16.52 16.74 -13.16
CA VAL A 378 -15.11 16.31 -13.05
C VAL A 378 -14.43 16.59 -14.39
N ASN A 379 -13.33 17.29 -14.42
CA ASN A 379 -12.63 17.70 -15.65
C ASN A 379 -13.54 18.46 -16.64
N GLY A 380 -14.45 19.30 -16.15
CA GLY A 380 -15.41 20.01 -16.98
C GLY A 380 -16.51 19.14 -17.59
N ILE A 381 -16.51 17.81 -17.32
CA ILE A 381 -17.49 16.87 -17.84
C ILE A 381 -18.47 16.53 -16.71
N GLN A 382 -19.77 16.62 -17.01
CA GLN A 382 -20.81 16.17 -16.10
C GLN A 382 -20.86 14.63 -16.07
N ARG A 383 -20.66 14.04 -14.90
CA ARG A 383 -20.75 12.61 -14.65
C ARG A 383 -21.79 12.35 -13.57
N HIS A 384 -22.49 11.23 -13.70
CA HIS A 384 -23.39 10.78 -12.63
C HIS A 384 -22.57 10.33 -11.41
N VAL A 385 -22.93 10.82 -10.22
CA VAL A 385 -22.18 10.57 -8.96
C VAL A 385 -21.97 9.10 -8.66
N MET A 386 -22.95 8.23 -9.00
CA MET A 386 -22.81 6.78 -8.83
C MET A 386 -21.70 6.17 -9.70
N GLY A 387 -21.51 6.69 -10.93
CA GLY A 387 -20.42 6.29 -11.80
C GLY A 387 -19.07 6.69 -11.22
N TYR A 388 -18.97 7.92 -10.69
CA TYR A 388 -17.78 8.42 -10.04
C TYR A 388 -17.45 7.66 -8.74
N LEU A 389 -18.44 7.42 -7.87
CA LEU A 389 -18.27 6.64 -6.62
C LEU A 389 -17.83 5.20 -6.89
N LYS A 390 -18.27 4.60 -8.01
CA LYS A 390 -17.81 3.26 -8.40
C LYS A 390 -16.30 3.25 -8.68
N ASP A 391 -15.76 4.33 -9.25
CA ASP A 391 -14.31 4.48 -9.46
C ASP A 391 -13.52 4.50 -8.13
N PHE A 392 -14.17 4.79 -7.01
CA PHE A 392 -13.62 4.73 -5.64
C PHE A 392 -14.10 3.50 -4.86
N LEU A 393 -14.52 2.44 -5.55
CA LEU A 393 -14.94 1.16 -4.96
C LEU A 393 -16.19 1.24 -4.05
N PHE A 394 -17.04 2.25 -4.21
CA PHE A 394 -18.32 2.30 -3.54
C PHE A 394 -19.40 1.56 -4.33
N SER A 395 -20.10 0.67 -3.65
CA SER A 395 -21.28 0.02 -4.21
C SER A 395 -22.52 0.93 -4.18
N PRO A 396 -23.51 0.70 -5.04
CA PRO A 396 -24.74 1.50 -5.05
C PRO A 396 -25.49 1.58 -3.71
N PRO A 397 -25.56 0.53 -2.88
CA PRO A 397 -26.12 0.64 -1.54
C PRO A 397 -25.29 1.54 -0.62
N GLN A 398 -23.95 1.43 -0.65
CA GLN A 398 -23.04 2.25 0.17
C GLN A 398 -23.14 3.74 -0.16
N ALA A 399 -23.32 4.08 -1.45
CA ALA A 399 -23.45 5.47 -1.88
C ALA A 399 -24.60 6.22 -1.22
N ARG A 400 -25.66 5.50 -0.79
CA ARG A 400 -26.85 6.05 -0.13
C ARG A 400 -26.80 5.98 1.40
N GLN A 401 -25.79 5.35 1.96
CA GLN A 401 -25.64 5.25 3.41
C GLN A 401 -25.11 6.55 4.01
N PRO A 402 -25.43 6.85 5.28
CA PRO A 402 -24.81 7.96 5.98
C PRO A 402 -23.32 7.70 6.22
N VAL A 403 -22.53 8.76 6.21
CA VAL A 403 -21.08 8.69 6.46
C VAL A 403 -20.74 8.02 7.79
N ALA A 404 -21.59 8.16 8.80
CA ALA A 404 -21.42 7.49 10.10
C ALA A 404 -21.34 5.96 9.99
N ALA A 405 -21.95 5.35 8.96
CA ALA A 405 -21.95 3.90 8.76
C ALA A 405 -20.68 3.38 8.05
N LEU A 406 -19.82 4.28 7.57
CA LEU A 406 -18.58 3.91 6.85
C LEU A 406 -17.47 3.52 7.83
N SER A 407 -16.68 2.52 7.44
CA SER A 407 -15.40 2.21 8.08
C SER A 407 -14.37 3.32 7.88
N GLY A 408 -13.29 3.33 8.67
CA GLY A 408 -12.19 4.30 8.53
C GLY A 408 -11.63 4.38 7.11
N GLY A 409 -11.32 3.24 6.50
CA GLY A 409 -10.82 3.19 5.13
C GLY A 409 -11.83 3.64 4.07
N GLU A 410 -13.14 3.39 4.27
CA GLU A 410 -14.18 3.92 3.37
C GLU A 410 -14.32 5.43 3.52
N ARG A 411 -14.20 5.96 4.74
CA ARG A 411 -14.17 7.42 4.98
C ARG A 411 -12.96 8.07 4.30
N ALA A 412 -11.78 7.46 4.39
CA ALA A 412 -10.58 7.93 3.72
C ALA A 412 -10.74 7.96 2.18
N ARG A 413 -11.31 6.90 1.59
CA ARG A 413 -11.65 6.87 0.15
C ARG A 413 -12.66 7.95 -0.25
N LEU A 414 -13.67 8.22 0.58
CA LEU A 414 -14.64 9.29 0.32
C LEU A 414 -14.00 10.68 0.37
N LEU A 415 -13.10 10.92 1.32
CA LEU A 415 -12.32 12.15 1.41
C LEU A 415 -11.44 12.35 0.18
N LEU A 416 -10.78 11.29 -0.26
CA LEU A 416 -9.99 11.28 -1.49
C LEU A 416 -10.86 11.58 -2.72
N ALA A 417 -12.01 10.91 -2.86
CA ALA A 417 -12.95 11.15 -3.93
C ALA A 417 -13.42 12.61 -3.97
N ARG A 418 -13.72 13.20 -2.80
CA ARG A 418 -14.12 14.61 -2.68
C ARG A 418 -12.99 15.56 -3.07
N ALA A 419 -11.78 15.30 -2.62
CA ALA A 419 -10.61 16.12 -2.95
C ALA A 419 -10.31 16.11 -4.44
N LEU A 420 -10.36 14.94 -5.08
CA LEU A 420 -10.05 14.76 -6.49
C LEU A 420 -11.19 15.22 -7.44
N ALA A 421 -12.40 15.37 -6.94
CA ALA A 421 -13.50 15.98 -7.71
C ALA A 421 -13.32 17.48 -7.90
N ALA A 422 -12.63 18.15 -6.98
CA ALA A 422 -12.37 19.59 -7.09
C ALA A 422 -11.28 19.88 -8.14
N PRO A 423 -11.48 20.86 -9.04
CA PRO A 423 -10.44 21.26 -9.98
C PRO A 423 -9.20 21.74 -9.22
N SER A 424 -8.03 21.25 -9.61
CA SER A 424 -6.77 21.64 -8.96
C SER A 424 -5.59 21.56 -9.91
N ASN A 425 -4.54 22.34 -9.62
CA ASN A 425 -3.24 22.26 -10.25
C ASN A 425 -2.10 22.17 -9.22
N LEU A 426 -2.44 22.26 -7.93
CA LEU A 426 -1.59 21.92 -6.80
C LEU A 426 -2.38 21.01 -5.84
N LEU A 427 -1.93 19.76 -5.74
CA LEU A 427 -2.49 18.76 -4.84
C LEU A 427 -1.57 18.60 -3.62
N VAL A 428 -2.12 18.77 -2.43
CA VAL A 428 -1.41 18.57 -1.15
C VAL A 428 -2.05 17.42 -0.41
N LEU A 429 -1.28 16.38 -0.16
CA LEU A 429 -1.70 15.15 0.50
C LEU A 429 -0.94 15.00 1.82
N ASP A 430 -1.63 15.14 2.95
CA ASP A 430 -1.03 14.96 4.29
C ASP A 430 -1.43 13.58 4.83
N GLU A 431 -0.46 12.65 4.85
CA GLU A 431 -0.60 11.24 5.25
C GLU A 431 -1.76 10.50 4.55
N PRO A 432 -1.84 10.56 3.20
CA PRO A 432 -2.97 9.98 2.48
C PRO A 432 -2.98 8.45 2.49
N THR A 433 -1.88 7.83 2.85
CA THR A 433 -1.68 6.37 2.89
C THR A 433 -2.25 5.73 4.15
N ASN A 434 -2.49 6.52 5.21
CA ASN A 434 -3.06 6.00 6.45
C ASN A 434 -4.48 5.47 6.21
N ASP A 435 -4.79 4.32 6.81
CA ASP A 435 -6.10 3.63 6.77
C ASP A 435 -6.55 3.15 5.36
N LEU A 436 -5.73 3.32 4.31
CA LEU A 436 -6.01 2.78 2.98
C LEU A 436 -5.52 1.32 2.89
N ASP A 437 -6.28 0.48 2.19
CA ASP A 437 -5.81 -0.86 1.85
C ASP A 437 -4.89 -0.85 0.62
N LEU A 438 -4.16 -1.94 0.42
CA LEU A 438 -3.16 -2.06 -0.65
C LEU A 438 -3.73 -1.75 -2.04
N GLU A 439 -4.97 -2.18 -2.33
CA GLU A 439 -5.62 -1.91 -3.61
C GLU A 439 -5.93 -0.41 -3.78
N THR A 440 -6.37 0.25 -2.72
CA THR A 440 -6.64 1.70 -2.75
C THR A 440 -5.35 2.50 -2.82
N LEU A 441 -4.27 2.01 -2.18
CA LEU A 441 -2.94 2.60 -2.30
C LEU A 441 -2.40 2.53 -3.74
N ASP A 442 -2.53 1.37 -4.40
CA ASP A 442 -2.16 1.24 -5.82
C ASP A 442 -2.88 2.28 -6.69
N LEU A 443 -4.20 2.42 -6.51
CA LEU A 443 -5.01 3.40 -7.25
C LEU A 443 -4.61 4.85 -6.94
N LEU A 444 -4.28 5.17 -5.69
CA LEU A 444 -3.78 6.49 -5.32
C LEU A 444 -2.43 6.78 -5.98
N GLU A 445 -1.52 5.81 -5.95
CA GLU A 445 -0.20 5.91 -6.58
C GLU A 445 -0.31 6.16 -8.09
N GLU A 446 -1.14 5.38 -8.81
CA GLU A 446 -1.40 5.57 -10.24
C GLU A 446 -1.99 6.95 -10.53
N LEU A 447 -2.99 7.38 -9.74
CA LEU A 447 -3.62 8.67 -9.90
C LEU A 447 -2.63 9.82 -9.73
N VAL A 448 -1.79 9.76 -8.68
CA VAL A 448 -0.79 10.80 -8.40
C VAL A 448 0.31 10.77 -9.47
N ALA A 449 0.67 9.59 -9.97
CA ALA A 449 1.63 9.46 -11.07
C ALA A 449 1.13 10.07 -12.38
N ASP A 450 -0.18 9.96 -12.66
CA ASP A 450 -0.81 10.48 -13.88
C ASP A 450 -1.25 11.94 -13.75
N TYR A 451 -1.26 12.50 -12.52
CA TYR A 451 -1.74 13.86 -12.28
C TYR A 451 -0.87 14.90 -12.98
N ALA A 452 -1.48 15.76 -13.83
CA ALA A 452 -0.77 16.75 -14.64
C ALA A 452 -0.31 17.98 -13.86
N GLY A 453 -0.83 18.21 -12.65
CA GLY A 453 -0.43 19.29 -11.74
C GLY A 453 0.80 18.95 -10.90
N THR A 454 1.06 19.78 -9.90
CA THR A 454 2.13 19.61 -8.92
C THR A 454 1.59 18.93 -7.67
N VAL A 455 2.37 18.04 -7.06
CA VAL A 455 1.97 17.30 -5.86
C VAL A 455 2.96 17.53 -4.72
N LEU A 456 2.42 17.82 -3.55
CA LEU A 456 3.13 17.79 -2.27
C LEU A 456 2.53 16.64 -1.45
N ILE A 457 3.33 15.66 -1.08
CA ILE A 457 2.87 14.50 -0.32
C ILE A 457 3.68 14.35 0.97
N VAL A 458 3.01 14.36 2.11
CA VAL A 458 3.59 13.89 3.36
C VAL A 458 3.23 12.44 3.53
N SER A 459 4.19 11.57 3.63
CA SER A 459 3.94 10.15 3.87
C SER A 459 5.09 9.50 4.64
N HIS A 460 4.74 8.47 5.39
CA HIS A 460 5.68 7.54 6.01
C HIS A 460 5.76 6.21 5.23
N ASP A 461 5.01 6.09 4.14
CA ASP A 461 5.07 4.94 3.23
C ASP A 461 6.23 5.10 2.25
N ARG A 462 7.25 4.27 2.43
CA ARG A 462 8.51 4.29 1.67
C ARG A 462 8.30 3.90 0.20
N ASP A 463 7.40 2.96 -0.06
CA ASP A 463 7.10 2.49 -1.41
C ASP A 463 6.31 3.53 -2.21
N CYS A 464 5.32 4.17 -1.58
CA CYS A 464 4.59 5.28 -2.18
C CYS A 464 5.54 6.43 -2.55
N LEU A 465 6.46 6.81 -1.65
CA LEU A 465 7.45 7.86 -1.92
C LEU A 465 8.38 7.50 -3.08
N ASP A 466 8.81 6.23 -3.20
CA ASP A 466 9.65 5.78 -4.31
C ASP A 466 8.94 5.75 -5.65
N ARG A 467 7.67 5.36 -5.67
CA ARG A 467 6.90 5.23 -6.91
C ARG A 467 6.39 6.57 -7.46
N VAL A 468 6.11 7.52 -6.55
CA VAL A 468 5.39 8.75 -6.92
C VAL A 468 6.30 9.97 -6.95
N CYS A 469 7.27 10.10 -6.02
CA CYS A 469 8.02 11.35 -5.84
C CYS A 469 9.19 11.50 -6.81
N THR A 470 9.36 12.72 -7.31
CA THR A 470 10.53 13.13 -8.11
C THR A 470 11.64 13.73 -7.25
N ALA A 471 11.32 14.17 -6.04
CA ALA A 471 12.26 14.66 -5.05
C ALA A 471 11.71 14.48 -3.63
N ILE A 472 12.59 14.34 -2.65
CA ILE A 472 12.25 14.21 -1.23
C ILE A 472 12.81 15.40 -0.45
N LEU A 473 11.95 16.10 0.27
CA LEU A 473 12.32 17.14 1.22
C LEU A 473 12.36 16.57 2.63
N MET A 474 13.56 16.32 3.13
CA MET A 474 13.81 15.65 4.40
C MET A 474 14.14 16.64 5.52
N SER A 475 13.53 16.43 6.69
CA SER A 475 13.89 17.15 7.91
C SER A 475 15.14 16.53 8.55
N GLU A 476 16.23 17.29 8.60
CA GLU A 476 17.48 16.87 9.25
C GLU A 476 17.53 17.19 10.77
N GLY A 477 16.48 17.79 11.30
CA GLY A 477 16.40 18.26 12.68
C GLY A 477 16.77 19.74 12.80
N GLU A 478 16.50 20.33 13.98
CA GLU A 478 16.80 21.73 14.31
C GLU A 478 16.32 22.77 13.28
N GLY A 479 15.23 22.44 12.60
CA GLY A 479 14.63 23.30 11.57
C GLY A 479 15.32 23.24 10.20
N GLN A 480 16.32 22.38 10.03
CA GLN A 480 16.98 22.19 8.74
C GLN A 480 16.20 21.23 7.85
N TRP A 481 16.00 21.63 6.60
CA TRP A 481 15.32 20.84 5.56
C TRP A 481 16.22 20.74 4.33
N THR A 482 16.42 19.53 3.83
CA THR A 482 17.29 19.26 2.68
C THR A 482 16.48 18.57 1.59
N LEU A 483 16.61 19.08 0.35
CA LEU A 483 15.97 18.51 -0.83
C LEU A 483 16.92 17.50 -1.48
N TYR A 484 16.43 16.28 -1.67
CA TYR A 484 17.12 15.18 -2.36
C TYR A 484 16.39 14.86 -3.66
N ALA A 485 17.13 14.59 -4.73
CA ALA A 485 16.54 14.17 -5.99
C ALA A 485 16.16 12.69 -5.96
N GLY A 486 15.04 12.33 -6.61
CA GLY A 486 14.54 10.95 -6.67
C GLY A 486 13.61 10.58 -5.53
N GLY A 487 13.36 9.28 -5.37
CA GLY A 487 12.49 8.71 -4.34
C GLY A 487 13.17 8.58 -2.97
N TYR A 488 12.49 7.88 -2.07
CA TYR A 488 13.01 7.64 -0.71
C TYR A 488 14.31 6.81 -0.72
N SER A 489 14.40 5.80 -1.57
CA SER A 489 15.61 4.96 -1.71
C SER A 489 16.80 5.76 -2.24
N ASP A 490 16.56 6.67 -3.20
CA ASP A 490 17.58 7.56 -3.74
C ASP A 490 18.07 8.56 -2.68
N MET A 491 17.15 9.10 -1.88
CA MET A 491 17.50 9.96 -0.74
C MET A 491 18.41 9.23 0.24
N LEU A 492 18.12 7.98 0.61
CA LEU A 492 18.96 7.19 1.51
C LEU A 492 20.36 6.97 0.93
N ALA A 493 20.46 6.67 -0.36
CA ALA A 493 21.74 6.49 -1.05
C ALA A 493 22.57 7.78 -1.07
N GLN A 494 21.93 8.94 -1.30
CA GLN A 494 22.59 10.25 -1.31
C GLN A 494 23.01 10.70 0.10
N ARG A 495 22.23 10.38 1.11
CA ARG A 495 22.49 10.73 2.51
C ARG A 495 23.57 9.87 3.15
N GLY A 496 23.77 8.64 2.67
CA GLY A 496 24.78 7.69 3.18
C GLY A 496 24.41 7.02 4.52
N GLU A 497 23.30 7.40 5.17
CA GLU A 497 22.78 6.81 6.41
C GLU A 497 21.26 6.75 6.41
N GLY A 498 20.69 5.71 7.01
CA GLY A 498 19.25 5.61 7.22
C GLY A 498 18.70 6.71 8.16
N VAL A 499 17.37 6.85 8.22
CA VAL A 499 16.69 7.77 9.14
C VAL A 499 16.81 7.21 10.57
N THR A 500 17.80 7.64 11.32
CA THR A 500 18.01 7.18 12.70
C THR A 500 17.09 7.93 13.68
N ALA A 501 16.53 7.20 14.66
CA ALA A 501 15.82 7.80 15.78
C ALA A 501 16.74 8.73 16.58
N ARG A 502 16.22 9.91 16.91
CA ARG A 502 16.94 10.95 17.65
C ARG A 502 17.40 10.40 19.00
N LYS A 503 18.72 10.22 19.19
CA LYS A 503 19.29 10.07 20.54
C LYS A 503 19.02 11.38 21.29
N SER A 504 18.17 11.33 22.31
CA SER A 504 17.97 12.46 23.22
C SER A 504 19.30 12.83 23.82
N HIS A 505 19.81 14.03 23.48
CA HIS A 505 20.95 14.60 24.14
C HIS A 505 20.64 14.84 25.62
N ARG A 506 21.15 13.99 26.48
CA ARG A 506 21.42 14.36 27.86
C ARG A 506 22.78 14.99 27.89
N SER A 507 22.76 16.29 28.17
CA SER A 507 23.93 17.09 28.57
C SER A 507 24.57 16.54 29.85
N GLY A 508 25.88 16.40 29.83
CA GLY A 508 26.70 16.57 31.04
C GLY A 508 27.48 15.34 31.49
N LEU A 509 28.73 15.25 31.12
CA LEU A 509 29.90 15.35 32.00
C LEU A 509 31.16 14.91 31.23
N PRO A 510 32.32 15.57 31.39
CA PRO A 510 33.49 15.28 30.57
C PRO A 510 34.32 14.15 31.20
N SER A 511 34.74 13.20 30.41
CA SER A 511 35.83 12.30 30.80
C SER A 511 36.97 12.35 29.79
N THR A 512 38.01 12.99 30.26
CA THR A 512 39.45 12.87 29.99
C THR A 512 39.90 11.94 28.85
N GLN A 513 40.72 12.58 28.05
CA GLN A 513 41.65 12.03 27.08
C GLN A 513 42.54 10.90 27.65
N LYS A 514 42.78 9.87 26.85
CA LYS A 514 44.12 9.29 26.73
C LYS A 514 44.37 8.91 25.28
N HIS A 515 45.40 9.58 24.77
CA HIS A 515 46.16 9.19 23.59
C HIS A 515 46.78 7.80 23.79
N GLU A 516 46.80 7.01 22.73
CA GLU A 516 48.07 6.38 22.31
C GLU A 516 48.00 5.96 20.86
N ALA A 517 49.00 6.35 20.14
CA ALA A 517 49.26 6.12 18.74
C ALA A 517 50.07 4.84 18.53
N SER A 518 49.86 4.18 17.44
CA SER A 518 50.83 3.51 16.55
C SER A 518 50.01 2.76 15.48
N GLY A 519 50.14 2.95 14.21
CA GLY A 519 51.34 3.02 13.38
C GLY A 519 51.58 1.69 12.69
N SER A 520 51.13 1.55 11.42
CA SER A 520 51.83 0.90 10.30
C SER A 520 50.82 0.61 9.19
N SER A 521 50.86 1.30 8.13
CA SER A 521 51.55 1.17 6.84
C SER A 521 51.23 -0.08 6.03
N ALA A 522 50.75 0.24 4.83
CA ALA A 522 50.94 -0.43 3.54
C ALA A 522 50.04 -1.63 3.26
N THR A 523 49.30 -1.72 2.16
CA THR A 523 49.84 -1.69 0.81
C THR A 523 48.69 -1.53 -0.18
N GLN A 524 48.84 -0.65 -1.13
CA GLN A 524 48.05 -0.56 -2.33
C GLN A 524 48.15 -1.88 -3.15
N ALA A 525 47.03 -2.41 -3.55
CA ALA A 525 46.96 -3.27 -4.70
C ALA A 525 45.85 -2.75 -5.62
N THR A 526 46.23 -1.90 -6.53
CA THR A 526 45.48 -1.54 -7.71
C THR A 526 45.38 -2.76 -8.60
N GLY A 527 44.19 -3.42 -8.55
CA GLY A 527 43.81 -4.41 -9.53
C GLY A 527 42.82 -3.79 -10.51
N SER A 528 43.29 -3.24 -11.61
CA SER A 528 42.48 -2.85 -12.73
C SER A 528 41.75 -4.08 -13.28
N LYS A 529 40.41 -4.09 -13.17
CA LYS A 529 39.56 -5.02 -13.91
C LYS A 529 39.74 -4.70 -15.43
N PRO A 530 39.96 -5.69 -16.30
CA PRO A 530 40.05 -5.45 -17.73
C PRO A 530 38.71 -4.90 -18.20
N ALA A 531 38.75 -3.83 -18.98
CA ALA A 531 37.59 -3.25 -19.65
C ALA A 531 36.88 -4.36 -20.45
N ARG A 532 35.67 -4.70 -20.05
CA ARG A 532 34.78 -5.59 -20.80
C ARG A 532 34.49 -4.91 -22.13
N LYS A 533 34.88 -5.54 -23.24
CA LYS A 533 34.49 -5.11 -24.59
C LYS A 533 33.36 -5.99 -25.08
N LEU A 534 32.35 -5.39 -25.72
CA LEU A 534 31.30 -6.14 -26.41
C LEU A 534 31.89 -7.18 -27.33
N SER A 535 31.42 -8.42 -27.21
CA SER A 535 31.78 -9.52 -28.09
C SER A 535 31.37 -9.19 -29.54
N PHE A 536 32.12 -9.73 -30.53
CA PHE A 536 31.76 -9.57 -31.95
C PHE A 536 30.35 -10.13 -32.24
N LYS A 537 29.94 -11.18 -31.51
CA LYS A 537 28.61 -11.78 -31.60
C LYS A 537 27.52 -10.82 -31.12
N ASP A 538 27.76 -10.09 -30.01
CA ASP A 538 26.82 -9.14 -29.45
C ASP A 538 26.65 -7.90 -30.34
N LYS A 539 27.72 -7.41 -30.92
CA LYS A 539 27.68 -6.31 -31.90
C LYS A 539 26.91 -6.69 -33.17
N HIS A 540 27.06 -7.91 -33.64
CA HIS A 540 26.32 -8.41 -34.79
C HIS A 540 24.84 -8.59 -34.45
N ALA A 541 24.51 -9.11 -33.27
CA ALA A 541 23.14 -9.24 -32.78
C ALA A 541 22.44 -7.87 -32.68
N LEU A 542 23.10 -6.86 -32.12
CA LEU A 542 22.57 -5.48 -32.05
C LEU A 542 22.29 -4.87 -33.44
N SER A 543 23.02 -5.26 -34.46
CA SER A 543 22.76 -4.76 -35.82
C SER A 543 21.64 -5.51 -36.56
N VAL A 544 21.37 -6.77 -36.22
CA VAL A 544 20.39 -7.63 -36.92
C VAL A 544 19.03 -7.66 -36.23
N LEU A 545 18.98 -7.53 -34.88
CA LEU A 545 17.75 -7.59 -34.10
C LEU A 545 16.72 -6.54 -34.51
N PRO A 546 17.06 -5.25 -34.76
CA PRO A 546 16.07 -4.24 -35.19
C PRO A 546 15.38 -4.59 -36.52
N GLU A 547 16.13 -5.15 -37.49
CA GLU A 547 15.57 -5.58 -38.77
C GLU A 547 14.63 -6.78 -38.58
N LYS A 548 15.01 -7.74 -37.73
CA LYS A 548 14.20 -8.89 -37.36
C LYS A 548 12.88 -8.46 -36.65
N MET A 549 12.97 -7.55 -35.73
CA MET A 549 11.78 -6.97 -35.02
C MET A 549 10.83 -6.28 -36.01
N ALA A 550 11.38 -5.46 -36.94
CA ALA A 550 10.60 -4.82 -37.98
C ALA A 550 9.94 -5.81 -38.96
N ALA A 551 10.60 -6.94 -39.25
CA ALA A 551 10.01 -7.98 -40.07
C ALA A 551 8.86 -8.72 -39.35
N LEU A 552 9.05 -9.09 -38.10
CA LEU A 552 8.03 -9.71 -37.25
C LEU A 552 6.82 -8.80 -37.07
N GLY A 553 7.01 -7.50 -36.85
CA GLY A 553 5.94 -6.50 -36.76
C GLY A 553 5.07 -6.45 -38.01
N ARG A 554 5.71 -6.42 -39.21
CA ARG A 554 4.98 -6.46 -40.49
C ARG A 554 4.21 -7.75 -40.72
N ASP A 555 4.70 -8.87 -40.22
CA ASP A 555 4.00 -10.15 -40.34
C ASP A 555 2.81 -10.22 -39.36
N ILE A 556 2.93 -9.64 -38.17
CA ILE A 556 1.83 -9.47 -37.21
C ILE A 556 0.70 -8.63 -37.84
N GLU A 557 1.03 -7.47 -38.43
CA GLU A 557 0.05 -6.62 -39.11
C GLU A 557 -0.69 -7.36 -40.23
N LYS A 558 0.03 -8.13 -41.08
CA LYS A 558 -0.59 -8.93 -42.15
C LYS A 558 -1.50 -10.02 -41.60
N LEU A 559 -1.11 -10.71 -40.54
CA LEU A 559 -1.92 -11.76 -39.92
C LEU A 559 -3.14 -11.17 -39.24
N GLN A 560 -3.02 -10.02 -38.56
CA GLN A 560 -4.14 -9.30 -37.98
C GLN A 560 -5.13 -8.80 -39.03
N ALA A 561 -4.63 -8.21 -40.12
CA ALA A 561 -5.47 -7.76 -41.23
C ALA A 561 -6.22 -8.92 -41.89
N ALA A 562 -5.58 -10.09 -42.02
CA ALA A 562 -6.22 -11.27 -42.58
C ALA A 562 -7.25 -11.90 -41.62
N LEU A 563 -7.02 -11.86 -40.30
CA LEU A 563 -7.93 -12.34 -39.27
C LEU A 563 -9.12 -11.39 -39.03
N ALA A 564 -9.01 -10.13 -39.45
CA ALA A 564 -10.08 -9.14 -39.34
C ALA A 564 -11.24 -9.37 -40.34
N ASP A 565 -11.11 -10.29 -41.33
CA ASP A 565 -12.20 -10.65 -42.24
C ASP A 565 -13.27 -11.46 -41.49
N PRO A 566 -14.49 -10.89 -41.29
CA PRO A 566 -15.56 -11.57 -40.56
C PRO A 566 -16.03 -12.89 -41.20
N GLN A 567 -15.76 -13.08 -42.51
CA GLN A 567 -16.16 -14.27 -43.25
C GLN A 567 -15.12 -15.38 -43.26
N LEU A 568 -13.90 -15.12 -42.81
CA LEU A 568 -12.80 -16.08 -42.86
C LEU A 568 -13.09 -17.31 -41.99
N TYR A 569 -13.60 -17.12 -40.79
CA TYR A 569 -13.99 -18.20 -39.88
C TYR A 569 -15.15 -19.05 -40.42
N ALA A 570 -16.11 -18.42 -41.06
CA ALA A 570 -17.26 -19.10 -41.61
C ALA A 570 -16.94 -19.91 -42.88
N LYS A 571 -15.92 -19.48 -43.65
CA LYS A 571 -15.49 -20.15 -44.89
C LYS A 571 -14.45 -21.24 -44.66
N ASP A 572 -13.50 -21.00 -43.73
CA ASP A 572 -12.39 -21.95 -43.46
C ASP A 572 -11.89 -21.78 -42.03
N ALA A 573 -12.54 -22.45 -41.09
CA ALA A 573 -12.19 -22.45 -39.67
C ALA A 573 -10.80 -23.03 -39.40
N THR A 574 -10.32 -23.96 -40.23
CA THR A 574 -8.99 -24.57 -40.09
C THR A 574 -7.90 -23.56 -40.39
N ARG A 575 -8.09 -22.79 -41.46
CA ARG A 575 -7.17 -21.72 -41.87
C ARG A 575 -7.16 -20.56 -40.84
N PHE A 576 -8.33 -20.19 -40.32
CA PHE A 576 -8.43 -19.18 -39.25
C PHE A 576 -7.64 -19.59 -38.01
N ASN A 577 -7.81 -20.83 -37.52
CA ASN A 577 -7.09 -21.34 -36.37
C ASN A 577 -5.57 -21.42 -36.60
N ALA A 578 -5.13 -21.84 -37.80
CA ALA A 578 -3.73 -21.86 -38.15
C ALA A 578 -3.11 -20.46 -38.19
N MET A 579 -3.83 -19.47 -38.71
CA MET A 579 -3.38 -18.08 -38.75
C MET A 579 -3.38 -17.44 -37.35
N SER A 580 -4.33 -17.76 -36.49
CA SER A 580 -4.38 -17.32 -35.10
C SER A 580 -3.21 -17.89 -34.28
N LEU A 581 -2.89 -19.18 -34.45
CA LEU A 581 -1.73 -19.81 -33.83
C LEU A 581 -0.43 -19.14 -34.29
N ARG A 582 -0.30 -18.93 -35.60
CA ARG A 582 0.87 -18.26 -36.16
C ARG A 582 1.02 -16.82 -35.70
N LEU A 583 -0.09 -16.09 -35.47
CA LEU A 583 -0.06 -14.75 -34.90
C LEU A 583 0.52 -14.78 -33.48
N THR A 584 0.07 -15.70 -32.64
CA THR A 584 0.56 -15.86 -31.25
C THR A 584 2.05 -16.22 -31.25
N GLU A 585 2.48 -17.16 -32.11
CA GLU A 585 3.90 -17.53 -32.23
C GLU A 585 4.78 -16.34 -32.68
N THR A 586 4.28 -15.54 -33.62
CA THR A 586 5.01 -14.36 -34.13
C THR A 586 5.09 -13.26 -33.08
N GLN A 587 4.04 -13.06 -32.27
CA GLN A 587 4.05 -12.12 -31.14
C GLN A 587 5.05 -12.52 -30.05
N VAL A 588 5.11 -13.80 -29.70
CA VAL A 588 6.11 -14.34 -28.74
C VAL A 588 7.53 -14.16 -29.29
N ALA A 589 7.74 -14.41 -30.59
CA ALA A 589 9.04 -14.21 -31.21
C ALA A 589 9.49 -12.75 -31.28
N LEU A 590 8.54 -11.81 -31.42
CA LEU A 590 8.82 -10.37 -31.36
C LEU A 590 9.24 -9.98 -29.94
N MET A 591 8.49 -10.38 -28.93
CA MET A 591 8.79 -10.09 -27.52
C MET A 591 10.17 -10.62 -27.11
N GLN A 592 10.53 -11.84 -27.52
CA GLN A 592 11.87 -12.40 -27.26
C GLN A 592 12.98 -11.59 -27.95
N ALA A 593 12.74 -11.12 -29.17
CA ALA A 593 13.72 -10.30 -29.89
C ALA A 593 13.89 -8.92 -29.27
N GLU A 594 12.82 -8.34 -28.72
CA GLU A 594 12.83 -7.06 -27.97
C GLU A 594 13.61 -7.19 -26.66
N GLU A 595 13.38 -8.26 -25.89
CA GLU A 595 14.12 -8.53 -24.65
C GLU A 595 15.62 -8.74 -24.92
N GLU A 596 15.96 -9.51 -25.96
CA GLU A 596 17.35 -9.75 -26.32
C GLU A 596 18.05 -8.46 -26.79
N TRP A 597 17.37 -7.63 -27.57
CA TRP A 597 17.91 -6.35 -28.00
C TRP A 597 18.11 -5.39 -26.82
N LEU A 598 17.14 -5.28 -25.92
CA LEU A 598 17.22 -4.41 -24.73
C LEU A 598 18.38 -4.82 -23.81
N ALA A 599 18.54 -6.12 -23.57
CA ALA A 599 19.64 -6.65 -22.75
C ALA A 599 21.02 -6.31 -23.33
N LEU A 600 21.16 -6.39 -24.65
CA LEU A 600 22.40 -6.06 -25.37
C LEU A 600 22.66 -4.54 -25.40
N GLU A 601 21.61 -3.73 -25.50
CA GLU A 601 21.70 -2.26 -25.47
C GLU A 601 22.15 -1.76 -24.09
N LEU A 602 21.56 -2.30 -23.01
CA LEU A 602 22.00 -2.03 -21.64
C LEU A 602 23.47 -2.42 -21.41
N LEU A 603 23.88 -3.58 -21.92
CA LEU A 603 25.27 -4.01 -21.84
C LEU A 603 26.23 -3.08 -22.63
N ARG A 604 25.75 -2.50 -23.73
CA ARG A 604 26.50 -1.50 -24.50
C ARG A 604 26.65 -0.21 -23.71
N GLU A 605 25.57 0.29 -23.13
CA GLU A 605 25.58 1.51 -22.32
C GLU A 605 26.49 1.36 -21.09
N GLU A 606 26.47 0.21 -20.41
CA GLU A 606 27.40 -0.07 -19.29
C GLU A 606 28.87 -0.03 -19.70
N ILE A 607 29.19 -0.47 -20.93
CA ILE A 607 30.54 -0.51 -21.44
C ILE A 607 31.00 0.86 -22.01
N GLU A 608 30.08 1.61 -22.61
CA GLU A 608 30.38 2.94 -23.22
C GLU A 608 30.29 4.07 -22.17
N GLY A 609 29.56 3.86 -21.05
CA GLY A 609 29.43 4.80 -19.93
C GLY A 609 30.47 4.62 -18.81
N SER A 610 31.37 3.63 -18.93
CA SER A 610 32.53 3.39 -18.05
C SER A 610 33.80 3.88 -18.71
#